data_e2dfc4d885621cd9caeb527e4c0c96e4
#
_entry.id   e2dfc4d885621cd9caeb527e4c0c96e4
#
_cell.length_a   1.000
_cell.length_b   1.000
_cell.length_c   1.000
_cell.angle_alpha   90.00
_cell.angle_beta   90.00
_cell.angle_gamma   90.00
#
_symmetry.space_group_name_H-M   'P 1'
#
loop_
_entity.id
_entity.type
_entity.pdbx_description
1 polymer ?
#
loop_
_entity_poly.entity_id
_entity_poly.type
_entity_poly.pdbx_seq_one_letter_code
_entity_poly.pdbx_strand_id
1 'polypeptide(L)'
;QAIHDHLEELAAQDHSLRDCCLVVILSHGCETRHIQFPGGVYGTDGIRIPVERIVSYFNGSKCPSLRGKPKIFFIQACGGDQKDKGCSVTTETPPLSPTSTSLQSDATPVFSGEDDNDEVDAVSSIPTPSDILVSYSTFPGYVSWRDKHTGSWYVEVLDNVLAEHAATDDLQSLLVMVADGVSSKGTYKQIPGYFNFLRKRFFFKTD
;
A
#
# COMPACT_ATOMS: atom_id res chain seq x y z
N GLN A 1 -0.97 1.84 -22.44
CA GLN A 1 -2.27 2.55 -22.58
C GLN A 1 -3.42 1.72 -22.00
N ALA A 2 -3.50 0.40 -22.26
CA ALA A 2 -4.61 -0.45 -21.79
C ALA A 2 -4.85 -0.41 -20.27
N ILE A 3 -3.81 -0.36 -19.43
CA ILE A 3 -3.98 -0.22 -17.97
C ILE A 3 -4.70 1.09 -17.62
N HIS A 4 -4.35 2.20 -18.28
CA HIS A 4 -5.03 3.48 -18.07
C HIS A 4 -6.49 3.41 -18.42
N ASP A 5 -6.78 2.88 -19.61
CA ASP A 5 -8.14 2.80 -20.13
C ASP A 5 -9.04 1.98 -19.19
N HIS A 6 -8.56 0.84 -18.70
CA HIS A 6 -9.29 0.01 -17.73
C HIS A 6 -9.46 0.67 -16.36
N LEU A 7 -8.44 1.38 -15.85
CA LEU A 7 -8.56 2.08 -14.57
C LEU A 7 -9.52 3.26 -14.67
N GLU A 8 -9.51 3.96 -15.79
CA GLU A 8 -10.44 5.06 -16.07
C GLU A 8 -11.87 4.55 -16.19
N GLU A 9 -12.08 3.46 -16.94
CA GLU A 9 -13.37 2.79 -17.07
C GLU A 9 -13.89 2.30 -15.70
N LEU A 10 -13.05 1.66 -14.90
CA LEU A 10 -13.42 1.20 -13.55
C LEU A 10 -13.78 2.39 -12.65
N ALA A 11 -12.98 3.46 -12.66
CA ALA A 11 -13.23 4.64 -11.82
C ALA A 11 -14.49 5.42 -12.25
N ALA A 12 -14.88 5.33 -13.53
CA ALA A 12 -16.08 5.96 -14.06
C ALA A 12 -17.38 5.20 -13.73
N GLN A 13 -17.29 3.97 -13.26
CA GLN A 13 -18.46 3.19 -12.84
C GLN A 13 -19.12 3.79 -11.59
N ASP A 14 -20.40 3.51 -11.42
CA ASP A 14 -21.11 3.82 -10.17
C ASP A 14 -20.84 2.74 -9.12
N HIS A 15 -20.11 3.11 -8.08
CA HIS A 15 -19.78 2.26 -6.93
C HIS A 15 -20.73 2.47 -5.74
N SER A 16 -21.86 3.15 -5.90
CA SER A 16 -22.75 3.49 -4.79
C SER A 16 -23.24 2.26 -4.01
N LEU A 17 -23.48 1.15 -4.70
CA LEU A 17 -23.90 -0.13 -4.11
C LEU A 17 -22.75 -1.05 -3.71
N ARG A 18 -21.49 -0.59 -3.80
CA ARG A 18 -20.30 -1.38 -3.42
C ARG A 18 -19.76 -0.89 -2.09
N ASP A 19 -19.25 -1.82 -1.27
CA ASP A 19 -18.67 -1.51 0.04
C ASP A 19 -17.21 -1.05 -0.05
N CYS A 20 -16.47 -1.49 -1.06
CA CYS A 20 -15.07 -1.16 -1.30
C CYS A 20 -14.71 -1.29 -2.78
N CYS A 21 -13.51 -0.83 -3.13
CA CYS A 21 -12.86 -1.12 -4.42
C CYS A 21 -11.51 -1.78 -4.15
N LEU A 22 -11.25 -2.92 -4.81
CA LEU A 22 -10.00 -3.65 -4.71
C LEU A 22 -9.39 -3.77 -6.11
N VAL A 23 -8.13 -3.36 -6.23
CA VAL A 23 -7.37 -3.39 -7.50
C VAL A 23 -6.10 -4.21 -7.28
N VAL A 24 -5.90 -5.22 -8.10
CA VAL A 24 -4.69 -6.06 -8.08
C VAL A 24 -3.93 -5.86 -9.38
N ILE A 25 -2.64 -5.55 -9.29
CA ILE A 25 -1.76 -5.37 -10.43
C ILE A 25 -0.57 -6.29 -10.32
N LEU A 26 -0.39 -7.15 -11.33
CA LEU A 26 0.75 -8.03 -11.48
C LEU A 26 1.51 -7.63 -12.75
N SER A 27 2.72 -7.11 -12.59
CA SER A 27 3.52 -6.63 -13.72
C SER A 27 5.00 -6.60 -13.40
N HIS A 28 5.82 -6.21 -14.38
CA HIS A 28 7.15 -5.68 -14.14
C HIS A 28 7.04 -4.30 -13.51
N GLY A 29 7.96 -4.00 -12.60
CA GLY A 29 8.00 -2.73 -11.91
C GLY A 29 9.26 -1.93 -12.20
N CYS A 30 9.22 -0.68 -11.79
CA CYS A 30 10.36 0.22 -11.83
C CYS A 30 10.35 1.17 -10.64
N GLU A 31 11.53 1.66 -10.31
CA GLU A 31 11.66 2.75 -9.36
C GLU A 31 11.08 4.05 -9.95
N THR A 32 10.22 4.72 -9.21
CA THR A 32 9.79 6.08 -9.48
C THR A 32 9.85 6.88 -8.18
N ARG A 33 10.33 8.11 -8.28
CA ARG A 33 10.44 8.99 -7.11
C ARG A 33 9.20 9.87 -7.00
N HIS A 34 8.11 9.28 -6.54
CA HIS A 34 6.91 10.02 -6.16
C HIS A 34 6.84 10.19 -4.65
N ILE A 35 6.34 11.34 -4.22
CA ILE A 35 6.32 11.73 -2.80
C ILE A 35 5.33 10.89 -2.00
N GLN A 36 4.16 10.55 -2.59
CA GLN A 36 3.08 9.87 -1.87
C GLN A 36 3.17 8.34 -2.00
N PHE A 37 3.29 7.83 -3.24
CA PHE A 37 3.32 6.39 -3.50
C PHE A 37 4.51 6.06 -4.41
N PRO A 38 5.57 5.42 -3.86
CA PRO A 38 6.74 5.06 -4.66
C PRO A 38 6.42 3.97 -5.68
N GLY A 39 7.29 3.88 -6.70
CA GLY A 39 7.24 2.82 -7.69
C GLY A 39 6.28 3.07 -8.83
N GLY A 40 6.44 2.24 -9.86
CA GLY A 40 5.59 2.21 -11.05
C GLY A 40 5.56 0.83 -11.65
N VAL A 41 4.58 0.60 -12.50
CA VAL A 41 4.39 -0.66 -13.23
C VAL A 41 4.50 -0.43 -14.73
N TYR A 42 4.88 -1.47 -15.47
CA TYR A 42 4.94 -1.43 -16.93
C TYR A 42 3.65 -1.99 -17.52
N GLY A 43 3.10 -1.30 -18.51
CA GLY A 43 2.14 -1.89 -19.43
C GLY A 43 2.80 -2.87 -20.41
N THR A 44 2.01 -3.68 -21.10
CA THR A 44 2.50 -4.57 -22.19
C THR A 44 3.10 -3.80 -23.36
N ASP A 45 2.80 -2.52 -23.46
CA ASP A 45 3.37 -1.57 -24.42
C ASP A 45 4.71 -0.95 -23.95
N GLY A 46 5.23 -1.38 -22.79
CA GLY A 46 6.46 -0.85 -22.19
C GLY A 46 6.31 0.53 -21.56
N ILE A 47 5.11 1.10 -21.52
CA ILE A 47 4.86 2.40 -20.90
C ILE A 47 4.81 2.25 -19.38
N ARG A 48 5.54 3.12 -18.69
CA ARG A 48 5.56 3.17 -17.21
C ARG A 48 4.39 3.96 -16.68
N ILE A 49 3.74 3.42 -15.66
CA ILE A 49 2.63 4.05 -14.97
C ILE A 49 2.99 4.14 -13.48
N PRO A 50 3.15 5.35 -12.93
CA PRO A 50 3.38 5.53 -11.50
C PRO A 50 2.21 5.01 -10.68
N VAL A 51 2.50 4.36 -9.53
CA VAL A 51 1.46 3.88 -8.60
C VAL A 51 0.60 5.04 -8.10
N GLU A 52 1.20 6.20 -7.84
CA GLU A 52 0.47 7.42 -7.48
C GLU A 52 -0.62 7.77 -8.50
N ARG A 53 -0.32 7.65 -9.80
CA ARG A 53 -1.31 7.90 -10.85
C ARG A 53 -2.44 6.86 -10.83
N ILE A 54 -2.11 5.59 -10.61
CA ILE A 54 -3.10 4.51 -10.47
C ILE A 54 -4.07 4.82 -9.33
N VAL A 55 -3.54 5.12 -8.15
CA VAL A 55 -4.33 5.44 -6.96
C VAL A 55 -5.19 6.70 -7.17
N SER A 56 -4.66 7.69 -7.90
CA SER A 56 -5.35 8.96 -8.13
C SER A 56 -6.67 8.85 -8.89
N TYR A 57 -6.89 7.79 -9.66
CA TYR A 57 -8.17 7.58 -10.36
C TYR A 57 -9.34 7.35 -9.37
N PHE A 58 -9.04 6.79 -8.19
CA PHE A 58 -10.04 6.38 -7.21
C PHE A 58 -10.15 7.32 -6.00
N ASN A 59 -9.49 8.47 -6.03
CA ASN A 59 -9.59 9.44 -4.94
C ASN A 59 -10.98 10.08 -4.88
N GLY A 60 -11.30 10.72 -3.74
CA GLY A 60 -12.63 11.28 -3.49
C GLY A 60 -13.07 12.39 -4.47
N SER A 61 -12.14 12.99 -5.22
CA SER A 61 -12.46 13.99 -6.25
C SER A 61 -12.82 13.36 -7.59
N LYS A 62 -12.05 12.33 -8.01
CA LYS A 62 -12.23 11.69 -9.33
C LYS A 62 -13.28 10.59 -9.33
N CYS A 63 -13.46 9.90 -8.20
CA CYS A 63 -14.47 8.84 -8.05
C CYS A 63 -15.38 9.13 -6.85
N PRO A 64 -16.37 10.02 -6.98
CA PRO A 64 -17.24 10.43 -5.87
C PRO A 64 -18.02 9.29 -5.22
N SER A 65 -18.40 8.25 -5.97
CA SER A 65 -19.14 7.09 -5.47
C SER A 65 -18.32 6.18 -4.54
N LEU A 66 -16.97 6.37 -4.48
CA LEU A 66 -16.06 5.71 -3.55
C LEU A 66 -15.67 6.59 -2.35
N ARG A 67 -16.23 7.77 -2.17
CA ARG A 67 -15.96 8.61 -0.99
C ARG A 67 -16.34 7.87 0.29
N GLY A 68 -15.44 7.86 1.26
CA GLY A 68 -15.63 7.18 2.55
C GLY A 68 -15.59 5.66 2.49
N LYS A 69 -15.35 5.06 1.33
CA LYS A 69 -15.23 3.61 1.14
C LYS A 69 -13.77 3.19 0.98
N PRO A 70 -13.36 2.00 1.49
CA PRO A 70 -12.01 1.50 1.32
C PRO A 70 -11.63 1.28 -0.15
N LYS A 71 -10.44 1.73 -0.50
CA LYS A 71 -9.80 1.56 -1.81
C LYS A 71 -8.47 0.85 -1.58
N ILE A 72 -8.39 -0.42 -1.96
CA ILE A 72 -7.29 -1.32 -1.62
C ILE A 72 -6.56 -1.72 -2.90
N PHE A 73 -5.24 -1.54 -2.90
CA PHE A 73 -4.38 -1.86 -4.03
C PHE A 73 -3.34 -2.89 -3.61
N PHE A 74 -3.25 -3.99 -4.34
CA PHE A 74 -2.17 -4.97 -4.23
C PHE A 74 -1.28 -4.86 -5.46
N ILE A 75 -0.02 -4.49 -5.26
CA ILE A 75 0.95 -4.26 -6.33
C ILE A 75 2.04 -5.31 -6.28
N GLN A 76 1.96 -6.29 -7.17
CA GLN A 76 3.00 -7.26 -7.42
C GLN A 76 3.89 -6.76 -8.55
N ALA A 77 5.02 -6.14 -8.18
CA ALA A 77 6.01 -5.63 -9.11
C ALA A 77 7.35 -5.43 -8.39
N CYS A 78 8.47 -5.43 -9.13
CA CYS A 78 9.74 -5.02 -8.56
C CYS A 78 9.71 -3.53 -8.19
N GLY A 79 10.29 -3.18 -7.05
CA GLY A 79 10.46 -1.80 -6.62
C GLY A 79 11.75 -1.15 -7.12
N GLY A 80 12.62 -1.94 -7.74
CA GLY A 80 13.93 -1.59 -8.25
C GLY A 80 14.71 -2.85 -8.67
N ASP A 81 16.03 -2.77 -8.70
CA ASP A 81 16.94 -3.83 -9.15
C ASP A 81 17.85 -4.41 -8.05
N GLN A 82 17.77 -3.85 -6.83
CA GLN A 82 18.60 -4.32 -5.72
C GLN A 82 18.16 -5.69 -5.24
N LYS A 83 19.15 -6.54 -4.92
CA LYS A 83 18.95 -7.88 -4.37
C LYS A 83 19.39 -7.88 -2.90
N ASP A 84 18.49 -8.21 -2.00
CA ASP A 84 18.77 -8.30 -0.57
C ASP A 84 19.37 -9.67 -0.23
N LYS A 85 20.57 -9.67 0.36
CA LYS A 85 21.25 -10.89 0.84
C LYS A 85 20.86 -11.27 2.27
N GLY A 86 20.05 -10.44 2.91
CA GLY A 86 19.69 -10.60 4.31
C GLY A 86 20.81 -10.17 5.28
N CYS A 87 20.45 -10.10 6.54
CA CYS A 87 21.37 -9.89 7.65
C CYS A 87 21.18 -10.98 8.71
N SER A 88 22.27 -11.37 9.37
CA SER A 88 22.20 -12.35 10.46
C SER A 88 21.68 -11.67 11.73
N VAL A 89 20.66 -12.25 12.33
CA VAL A 89 20.15 -11.83 13.64
C VAL A 89 20.84 -12.69 14.68
N THR A 90 21.81 -12.10 15.39
CA THR A 90 22.36 -12.70 16.63
C THR A 90 21.41 -12.36 17.77
N THR A 91 20.79 -13.36 18.36
CA THR A 91 19.99 -13.23 19.60
C THR A 91 20.90 -13.02 20.80
N GLU A 92 21.63 -11.91 20.84
CA GLU A 92 22.21 -11.42 22.08
C GLU A 92 21.23 -10.43 22.69
N THR A 93 20.66 -10.79 23.82
CA THR A 93 19.84 -9.89 24.63
C THR A 93 20.73 -8.77 25.15
N PRO A 94 20.61 -7.52 24.70
CA PRO A 94 21.40 -6.44 25.30
C PRO A 94 20.91 -6.20 26.72
N PRO A 95 21.78 -5.92 27.66
CA PRO A 95 21.38 -5.49 28.99
C PRO A 95 20.67 -4.14 28.89
N LEU A 96 19.48 -4.07 29.46
CA LEU A 96 18.70 -2.84 29.59
C LEU A 96 19.46 -1.81 30.43
N SER A 97 20.11 -0.86 29.77
CA SER A 97 20.56 0.36 30.40
C SER A 97 19.54 1.47 30.08
N PRO A 98 18.98 2.12 31.09
CA PRO A 98 18.08 3.25 30.86
C PRO A 98 18.91 4.49 30.50
N THR A 99 19.04 4.77 29.23
CA THR A 99 19.55 6.06 28.77
C THR A 99 18.36 6.97 28.50
N SER A 100 18.15 7.90 29.39
CA SER A 100 17.20 8.99 29.17
C SER A 100 17.72 9.90 28.07
N THR A 101 17.19 9.77 26.87
CA THR A 101 17.44 10.70 25.78
C THR A 101 16.26 11.66 25.71
N SER A 102 16.55 12.93 25.95
CA SER A 102 15.59 14.03 25.79
C SER A 102 15.18 14.12 24.32
N LEU A 103 13.91 13.88 24.06
CA LEU A 103 13.29 14.10 22.75
C LEU A 103 13.17 15.61 22.51
N GLN A 104 14.00 16.17 21.64
CA GLN A 104 13.77 17.49 21.06
C GLN A 104 12.87 17.34 19.84
N SER A 105 11.73 18.06 19.88
CA SER A 105 10.81 18.16 18.76
C SER A 105 11.35 19.17 17.74
N ASP A 106 11.71 18.72 16.55
CA ASP A 106 12.17 19.55 15.42
C ASP A 106 11.00 20.11 14.58
N ALA A 107 9.87 20.36 15.18
CA ALA A 107 8.77 21.03 14.51
C ALA A 107 8.78 22.53 14.87
N THR A 108 9.36 23.35 14.02
CA THR A 108 9.12 24.80 14.06
C THR A 108 7.79 25.10 13.39
N PRO A 109 6.78 25.59 14.12
CA PRO A 109 5.55 26.03 13.49
C PRO A 109 5.81 27.35 12.76
N VAL A 110 5.70 27.35 11.44
CA VAL A 110 5.57 28.58 10.67
C VAL A 110 4.13 29.05 10.80
N PHE A 111 3.89 29.98 11.69
CA PHE A 111 2.65 30.74 11.72
C PHE A 111 2.67 31.79 10.60
N SER A 112 1.99 31.53 9.53
CA SER A 112 1.44 32.58 8.68
C SER A 112 -0.03 32.72 9.04
N GLY A 113 -0.34 33.75 9.78
CA GLY A 113 -1.71 34.09 10.09
C GLY A 113 -2.40 34.63 8.86
N GLU A 114 -3.55 34.07 8.54
CA GLU A 114 -4.66 34.74 7.90
C GLU A 114 -5.91 34.24 8.57
N ASP A 115 -6.59 35.17 9.26
CA ASP A 115 -7.93 34.99 9.81
C ASP A 115 -8.91 34.84 8.64
N ASP A 116 -9.38 33.63 8.40
CA ASP A 116 -10.63 33.41 7.67
C ASP A 116 -11.65 32.88 8.67
N ASN A 117 -12.43 33.82 9.24
CA ASN A 117 -13.71 33.56 9.86
C ASN A 117 -14.72 33.17 8.76
N ASP A 118 -14.69 31.96 8.32
CA ASP A 118 -15.81 31.34 7.61
C ASP A 118 -16.43 30.28 8.54
N GLU A 119 -17.50 30.69 9.24
CA GLU A 119 -18.49 29.76 9.77
C GLU A 119 -19.18 29.08 8.59
N VAL A 120 -18.51 28.10 7.99
CA VAL A 120 -19.12 27.19 7.04
C VAL A 120 -19.89 26.17 7.84
N ASP A 121 -21.21 26.13 7.62
CA ASP A 121 -22.05 24.99 8.00
C ASP A 121 -21.27 23.70 7.78
N ALA A 122 -21.04 22.95 8.87
CA ALA A 122 -20.16 21.79 8.88
C ALA A 122 -20.72 20.67 8.01
N VAL A 123 -20.58 20.81 6.71
CA VAL A 123 -20.69 19.70 5.78
C VAL A 123 -19.55 18.76 6.16
N SER A 124 -19.89 17.58 6.67
CA SER A 124 -18.92 16.55 7.06
C SER A 124 -18.03 16.22 5.86
N SER A 125 -16.86 16.85 5.77
CA SER A 125 -15.88 16.61 4.71
C SER A 125 -14.79 15.64 5.19
N ILE A 126 -14.25 14.85 4.27
CA ILE A 126 -13.13 13.95 4.50
C ILE A 126 -11.97 14.30 3.56
N PRO A 127 -10.70 14.09 3.97
CA PRO A 127 -9.56 14.33 3.10
C PRO A 127 -9.68 13.56 1.78
N THR A 128 -9.32 14.20 0.66
CA THR A 128 -9.41 13.62 -0.68
C THR A 128 -8.69 12.27 -0.82
N PRO A 129 -7.47 12.07 -0.28
CA PRO A 129 -6.76 10.79 -0.36
C PRO A 129 -7.09 9.85 0.82
N SER A 130 -8.26 9.99 1.46
CA SER A 130 -8.63 9.11 2.58
C SER A 130 -9.13 7.75 2.14
N ASP A 131 -9.08 6.79 3.06
CA ASP A 131 -9.56 5.43 2.89
C ASP A 131 -8.84 4.64 1.77
N ILE A 132 -7.55 4.87 1.63
CA ILE A 132 -6.67 4.21 0.66
C ILE A 132 -5.64 3.34 1.39
N LEU A 133 -5.43 2.11 0.91
CA LEU A 133 -4.33 1.25 1.31
C LEU A 133 -3.64 0.72 0.07
N VAL A 134 -2.31 0.81 0.02
CA VAL A 134 -1.49 0.28 -1.06
C VAL A 134 -0.49 -0.71 -0.49
N SER A 135 -0.64 -1.98 -0.81
CA SER A 135 0.27 -3.05 -0.44
C SER A 135 1.23 -3.35 -1.58
N TYR A 136 2.51 -3.39 -1.26
CA TYR A 136 3.61 -3.64 -2.19
C TYR A 136 4.24 -4.99 -1.92
N SER A 137 4.57 -5.72 -2.97
CA SER A 137 5.24 -7.01 -2.87
C SER A 137 6.66 -6.95 -2.30
N THR A 138 7.32 -5.80 -2.39
CA THR A 138 8.70 -5.60 -1.94
C THR A 138 8.96 -4.17 -1.50
N PHE A 139 10.00 -3.99 -0.69
CA PHE A 139 10.47 -2.67 -0.28
C PHE A 139 10.96 -1.86 -1.50
N PRO A 140 10.75 -0.52 -1.53
CA PRO A 140 11.24 0.33 -2.62
C PRO A 140 12.73 0.15 -2.90
N GLY A 141 13.10 0.07 -4.18
CA GLY A 141 14.48 -0.17 -4.63
C GLY A 141 14.85 -1.64 -4.80
N TYR A 142 14.06 -2.58 -4.27
CA TYR A 142 14.39 -4.00 -4.29
C TYR A 142 13.57 -4.79 -5.31
N VAL A 143 14.13 -5.95 -5.72
CA VAL A 143 13.44 -6.90 -6.59
C VAL A 143 12.32 -7.62 -5.84
N SER A 144 11.29 -8.04 -6.57
CA SER A 144 10.27 -8.97 -6.11
C SER A 144 10.52 -10.34 -6.73
N TRP A 145 10.63 -11.37 -5.89
CA TRP A 145 11.00 -12.71 -6.33
C TRP A 145 9.82 -13.53 -6.79
N ARG A 146 10.09 -14.41 -7.74
CA ARG A 146 9.13 -15.37 -8.29
C ARG A 146 9.78 -16.72 -8.47
N ASP A 147 9.14 -17.76 -7.97
CA ASP A 147 9.43 -19.14 -8.31
C ASP A 147 8.83 -19.51 -9.68
N LYS A 148 9.48 -20.39 -10.41
CA LYS A 148 9.02 -20.81 -11.76
C LYS A 148 7.78 -21.72 -11.71
N HIS A 149 7.57 -22.41 -10.58
CA HIS A 149 6.50 -23.39 -10.40
C HIS A 149 5.34 -22.83 -9.56
N THR A 150 5.65 -22.12 -8.46
CA THR A 150 4.64 -21.63 -7.52
C THR A 150 4.25 -20.16 -7.77
N GLY A 151 4.99 -19.46 -8.62
CA GLY A 151 4.68 -18.07 -8.94
C GLY A 151 5.36 -17.07 -8.01
N SER A 152 4.78 -15.87 -7.90
CA SER A 152 5.30 -14.80 -7.05
C SER A 152 5.19 -15.16 -5.58
N TRP A 153 6.28 -14.98 -4.83
CA TRP A 153 6.29 -15.23 -3.38
C TRP A 153 5.23 -14.42 -2.62
N TYR A 154 5.08 -13.17 -3.01
CA TYR A 154 4.09 -12.30 -2.38
C TYR A 154 2.67 -12.76 -2.64
N VAL A 155 2.32 -13.09 -3.88
CA VAL A 155 0.96 -13.51 -4.24
C VAL A 155 0.63 -14.87 -3.62
N GLU A 156 1.56 -15.82 -3.65
CA GLU A 156 1.41 -17.13 -3.03
C GLU A 156 1.12 -17.02 -1.52
N VAL A 157 1.93 -16.21 -0.81
CA VAL A 157 1.74 -16.04 0.64
C VAL A 157 0.47 -15.25 0.93
N LEU A 158 0.16 -14.22 0.13
CA LEU A 158 -1.08 -13.45 0.28
C LEU A 158 -2.32 -14.33 0.12
N ASP A 159 -2.32 -15.20 -0.88
CA ASP A 159 -3.42 -16.13 -1.14
C ASP A 159 -3.63 -17.09 0.04
N ASN A 160 -2.55 -17.71 0.52
CA ASN A 160 -2.61 -18.61 1.67
C ASN A 160 -3.11 -17.90 2.95
N VAL A 161 -2.57 -16.73 3.26
CA VAL A 161 -2.98 -15.96 4.44
C VAL A 161 -4.44 -15.52 4.34
N LEU A 162 -4.90 -15.09 3.18
CA LEU A 162 -6.30 -14.72 2.98
C LEU A 162 -7.21 -15.95 3.11
N ALA A 163 -6.85 -17.09 2.53
CA ALA A 163 -7.64 -18.32 2.62
C ALA A 163 -7.82 -18.81 4.07
N GLU A 164 -6.78 -18.66 4.90
CA GLU A 164 -6.80 -19.17 6.29
C GLU A 164 -7.38 -18.17 7.29
N HIS A 165 -7.15 -16.86 7.10
CA HIS A 165 -7.36 -15.88 8.16
C HIS A 165 -8.32 -14.74 7.79
N ALA A 166 -8.76 -14.60 6.52
CA ALA A 166 -9.60 -13.47 6.11
C ALA A 166 -10.97 -13.43 6.82
N ALA A 167 -11.44 -14.55 7.34
CA ALA A 167 -12.70 -14.64 8.07
C ALA A 167 -12.63 -14.03 9.49
N THR A 168 -11.44 -13.96 10.08
CA THR A 168 -11.25 -13.60 11.49
C THR A 168 -10.43 -12.33 11.70
N ASP A 169 -9.50 -12.03 10.79
CA ASP A 169 -8.50 -11.00 10.96
C ASP A 169 -8.74 -9.79 10.06
N ASP A 170 -8.37 -8.61 10.54
CA ASP A 170 -8.41 -7.40 9.72
C ASP A 170 -7.24 -7.37 8.72
N LEU A 171 -7.41 -6.61 7.63
CA LEU A 171 -6.44 -6.54 6.54
C LEU A 171 -5.02 -6.18 6.99
N GLN A 172 -4.85 -5.32 7.99
CA GLN A 172 -3.51 -4.94 8.46
C GLN A 172 -2.82 -6.11 9.15
N SER A 173 -3.53 -6.85 9.98
CA SER A 173 -3.05 -8.08 10.61
C SER A 173 -2.66 -9.13 9.56
N LEU A 174 -3.50 -9.30 8.53
CA LEU A 174 -3.21 -10.20 7.41
C LEU A 174 -1.94 -9.78 6.66
N LEU A 175 -1.75 -8.49 6.40
CA LEU A 175 -0.56 -7.99 5.70
C LEU A 175 0.73 -8.14 6.51
N VAL A 176 0.66 -8.10 7.83
CA VAL A 176 1.80 -8.42 8.71
C VAL A 176 2.17 -9.91 8.59
N MET A 177 1.19 -10.81 8.58
CA MET A 177 1.42 -12.24 8.35
C MET A 177 2.04 -12.50 6.97
N VAL A 178 1.58 -11.76 5.93
CA VAL A 178 2.17 -11.83 4.58
C VAL A 178 3.63 -11.39 4.59
N ALA A 179 3.95 -10.31 5.29
CA ALA A 179 5.32 -9.83 5.39
C ALA A 179 6.24 -10.85 6.06
N ASP A 180 5.81 -11.47 7.15
CA ASP A 180 6.54 -12.53 7.84
C ASP A 180 6.77 -13.75 6.94
N GLY A 181 5.69 -14.25 6.31
CA GLY A 181 5.75 -15.41 5.43
C GLY A 181 6.66 -15.21 4.21
N VAL A 182 6.65 -14.02 3.59
CA VAL A 182 7.55 -13.70 2.46
C VAL A 182 8.99 -13.54 2.93
N SER A 183 9.22 -12.89 4.06
CA SER A 183 10.58 -12.65 4.61
C SER A 183 11.33 -13.95 4.92
N SER A 184 10.59 -15.01 5.22
CA SER A 184 11.13 -16.34 5.53
C SER A 184 11.55 -17.14 4.29
N LYS A 185 11.15 -16.72 3.07
CA LYS A 185 11.43 -17.44 1.82
C LYS A 185 12.86 -17.18 1.31
N GLY A 186 13.43 -18.22 0.72
CA GLY A 186 14.64 -18.18 -0.13
C GLY A 186 15.92 -17.69 0.53
N THR A 187 17.00 -17.74 -0.24
CA THR A 187 18.34 -17.26 0.17
C THR A 187 18.44 -15.74 0.06
N TYR A 188 17.93 -15.17 -1.04
CA TYR A 188 17.71 -13.73 -1.13
C TYR A 188 16.43 -13.38 -0.39
N LYS A 189 16.42 -12.20 0.23
CA LYS A 189 15.31 -11.77 1.08
C LYS A 189 14.39 -10.80 0.33
N GLN A 190 13.14 -10.79 0.76
CA GLN A 190 12.11 -9.87 0.27
C GLN A 190 11.21 -9.52 1.44
N ILE A 191 10.89 -8.25 1.59
CA ILE A 191 9.96 -7.77 2.60
C ILE A 191 8.85 -6.97 1.93
N PRO A 192 7.61 -7.48 1.92
CA PRO A 192 6.42 -6.70 1.57
C PRO A 192 6.16 -5.60 2.57
N GLY A 193 5.48 -4.55 2.12
CA GLY A 193 5.06 -3.47 2.99
C GLY A 193 3.81 -2.81 2.47
N TYR A 194 3.27 -1.84 3.21
CA TYR A 194 2.07 -1.13 2.78
C TYR A 194 2.03 0.30 3.28
N PHE A 195 1.37 1.17 2.51
CA PHE A 195 0.94 2.51 2.92
C PHE A 195 -0.53 2.43 3.29
N ASN A 196 -0.87 2.86 4.49
CA ASN A 196 -2.21 2.76 5.02
C ASN A 196 -2.77 4.13 5.44
N PHE A 197 -3.83 4.54 4.76
CA PHE A 197 -4.63 5.73 5.04
C PHE A 197 -6.10 5.38 5.29
N LEU A 198 -6.38 4.13 5.69
CA LEU A 198 -7.71 3.71 6.11
C LEU A 198 -8.04 4.33 7.47
N ARG A 199 -9.22 4.89 7.60
CA ARG A 199 -9.73 5.47 8.86
C ARG A 199 -10.40 4.45 9.77
N LYS A 200 -10.65 3.23 9.27
CA LYS A 200 -11.29 2.12 9.98
C LYS A 200 -10.57 0.83 9.64
N ARG A 201 -10.68 -0.17 10.53
CA ARG A 201 -10.24 -1.53 10.22
C ARG A 201 -11.08 -2.09 9.09
N PHE A 202 -10.43 -2.79 8.17
CA PHE A 202 -11.09 -3.46 7.06
C PHE A 202 -11.08 -4.97 7.31
N PHE A 203 -12.25 -5.57 7.26
CA PHE A 203 -12.44 -7.02 7.32
C PHE A 203 -13.08 -7.48 6.02
N PHE A 204 -12.59 -8.60 5.49
CA PHE A 204 -13.29 -9.27 4.42
C PHE A 204 -14.58 -9.90 4.96
N LYS A 205 -15.66 -9.75 4.22
CA LYS A 205 -16.90 -10.43 4.55
C LYS A 205 -16.86 -11.80 3.87
N THR A 206 -16.75 -12.85 4.67
CA THR A 206 -16.82 -14.24 4.21
C THR A 206 -18.21 -14.77 4.57
N ASP A 207 -18.95 -15.23 3.58
CA ASP A 207 -20.25 -15.87 3.77
C ASP A 207 -20.09 -17.28 4.34
#